data_5829c55c5a363247b758e43b189b45d1
#
_entry.id   5829c55c5a363247b758e43b189b45d1
#
_cell.length_a   1.000
_cell.length_b   1.000
_cell.length_c   1.000
_cell.angle_alpha   90.00
_cell.angle_beta   90.00
_cell.angle_gamma   90.00
#
_symmetry.space_group_name_H-M   'P 1'
#
loop_
_entity.id
_entity.type
_entity.pdbx_description
1 polymer ?
#
loop_
_entity_poly.entity_id
_entity_poly.type
_entity_poly.pdbx_seq_one_letter_code
_entity_poly.pdbx_strand_id
1 'polypeptide(L)'
;MIENELIAQAQQTQLAPFSTLENFKEIYDIGKMFASSTLVPQTYQGKAMDCTIAVDMANRMGVSPMMVMQNLYVVRGKPSWSGQACTALISGSGKFKNLKHVYTGERNTDTWGCYLQAERIEGGEIVNGAEVTIKMAKDEGWYSKKDRDGKETSKWQTMPELMLAYRASAFFARVHIPNALMGVSVEGEVEDVTGKKEKTVAPNPFEAQGEVIDHDPNE
;
A
#
# COMPACT_ATOMS: atom_id res chain seq x y z
N MET A 1 -26.02 -30.11 7.09
CA MET A 1 -25.65 -29.47 8.37
C MET A 1 -24.14 -29.60 8.64
N ILE A 2 -23.57 -30.79 8.57
CA ILE A 2 -22.13 -31.03 8.84
C ILE A 2 -21.19 -30.27 7.86
N GLU A 3 -21.58 -30.17 6.60
CA GLU A 3 -20.79 -29.50 5.56
C GLU A 3 -20.70 -27.97 5.76
N ASN A 4 -21.77 -27.35 6.25
CA ASN A 4 -21.79 -25.92 6.59
C ASN A 4 -21.03 -25.62 7.88
N GLU A 5 -20.97 -26.55 8.82
CA GLU A 5 -20.15 -26.43 10.03
C GLU A 5 -18.67 -26.59 9.73
N LEU A 6 -18.30 -27.49 8.80
CA LEU A 6 -16.92 -27.65 8.33
C LEU A 6 -16.43 -26.43 7.54
N ILE A 7 -17.30 -25.82 6.72
CA ILE A 7 -16.98 -24.58 6.00
C ILE A 7 -16.85 -23.40 6.98
N ALA A 8 -17.73 -23.31 7.98
CA ALA A 8 -17.63 -22.29 9.03
C ALA A 8 -16.38 -22.47 9.91
N GLN A 9 -15.99 -23.70 10.22
CA GLN A 9 -14.73 -23.99 10.93
C GLN A 9 -13.50 -23.70 10.08
N ALA A 10 -13.52 -23.98 8.77
CA ALA A 10 -12.43 -23.64 7.87
C ALA A 10 -12.26 -22.12 7.69
N GLN A 11 -13.35 -21.35 7.80
CA GLN A 11 -13.28 -19.87 7.79
C GLN A 11 -12.81 -19.29 9.14
N GLN A 12 -12.93 -20.02 10.24
CA GLN A 12 -12.44 -19.59 11.57
C GLN A 12 -10.94 -19.88 11.80
N THR A 13 -10.31 -20.68 10.96
CA THR A 13 -8.86 -20.94 11.02
C THR A 13 -7.99 -19.96 10.24
N GLN A 14 -8.51 -18.81 9.82
CA GLN A 14 -7.63 -17.67 9.59
C GLN A 14 -7.08 -17.27 10.95
N LEU A 15 -5.85 -17.67 11.23
CA LEU A 15 -5.06 -17.21 12.37
C LEU A 15 -5.22 -15.69 12.46
N ALA A 16 -6.09 -15.23 13.36
CA ALA A 16 -6.10 -13.81 13.70
C ALA A 16 -4.73 -13.54 14.37
N PRO A 17 -3.77 -12.91 13.71
CA PRO A 17 -2.35 -12.93 14.10
C PRO A 17 -2.11 -12.37 15.49
N PHE A 18 -3.02 -11.51 15.94
CA PHE A 18 -2.92 -10.83 17.22
C PHE A 18 -3.94 -11.34 18.26
N SER A 19 -4.62 -12.45 18.00
CA SER A 19 -5.61 -12.99 18.94
C SER A 19 -4.98 -13.67 20.16
N THR A 20 -3.80 -14.27 19.98
CA THR A 20 -3.04 -14.91 21.05
C THR A 20 -1.54 -14.64 20.86
N LEU A 21 -0.77 -14.74 21.96
CA LEU A 21 0.69 -14.64 21.89
C LEU A 21 1.31 -15.77 21.07
N GLU A 22 0.67 -16.93 21.04
CA GLU A 22 1.13 -18.10 20.29
C GLU A 22 1.01 -17.85 18.78
N ASN A 23 -0.14 -17.39 18.29
CA ASN A 23 -0.34 -17.03 16.90
C ASN A 23 0.63 -15.92 16.45
N PHE A 24 0.88 -14.94 17.32
CA PHE A 24 1.84 -13.90 17.02
C PHE A 24 3.27 -14.46 16.86
N LYS A 25 3.69 -15.37 17.74
CA LYS A 25 5.00 -16.02 17.63
C LYS A 25 5.15 -16.83 16.35
N GLU A 26 4.13 -17.57 15.94
CA GLU A 26 4.16 -18.35 14.69
C GLU A 26 4.35 -17.44 13.48
N ILE A 27 3.58 -16.34 13.38
CA ILE A 27 3.71 -15.40 12.28
C ILE A 27 5.04 -14.66 12.33
N TYR A 28 5.55 -14.36 13.52
CA TYR A 28 6.87 -13.76 13.69
C TYR A 28 7.99 -14.70 13.24
N ASP A 29 7.88 -16.00 13.51
CA ASP A 29 8.84 -17.00 13.03
C ASP A 29 8.82 -17.11 11.50
N ILE A 30 7.64 -17.06 10.88
CA ILE A 30 7.49 -16.94 9.41
C ILE A 30 8.16 -15.64 8.93
N GLY A 31 7.93 -14.52 9.59
CA GLY A 31 8.56 -13.23 9.28
C GLY A 31 10.09 -13.28 9.33
N LYS A 32 10.67 -13.97 10.31
CA LYS A 32 12.13 -14.20 10.39
C LYS A 32 12.66 -15.00 9.19
N MET A 33 11.92 -16.04 8.77
CA MET A 33 12.31 -16.83 7.59
C MET A 33 12.32 -15.96 6.32
N PHE A 34 11.29 -15.14 6.11
CA PHE A 34 11.29 -14.20 4.99
C PHE A 34 12.45 -13.19 5.09
N ALA A 35 12.69 -12.61 6.27
CA ALA A 35 13.75 -11.63 6.48
C ALA A 35 15.16 -12.17 6.18
N SER A 36 15.37 -13.48 6.30
CA SER A 36 16.63 -14.15 5.97
C SER A 36 16.82 -14.45 4.49
N SER A 37 15.77 -14.30 3.67
CA SER A 37 15.80 -14.62 2.24
C SER A 37 16.34 -13.46 1.41
N THR A 38 17.21 -13.74 0.45
CA THR A 38 17.67 -12.77 -0.55
C THR A 38 16.65 -12.51 -1.67
N LEU A 39 15.57 -13.30 -1.74
CA LEU A 39 14.50 -13.12 -2.72
C LEU A 39 13.48 -12.05 -2.31
N VAL A 40 13.43 -11.69 -1.03
CA VAL A 40 12.60 -10.56 -0.59
C VAL A 40 13.26 -9.23 -0.96
N PRO A 41 12.48 -8.16 -1.19
CA PRO A 41 13.05 -6.84 -1.47
C PRO A 41 14.03 -6.41 -0.38
N GLN A 42 15.09 -5.72 -0.76
CA GLN A 42 16.15 -5.29 0.15
C GLN A 42 15.63 -4.48 1.36
N THR A 43 14.52 -3.76 1.18
CA THR A 43 13.84 -3.02 2.25
C THR A 43 13.32 -3.90 3.38
N TYR A 44 13.10 -5.19 3.14
CA TYR A 44 12.61 -6.18 4.10
C TYR A 44 13.71 -7.12 4.62
N GLN A 45 14.87 -7.19 3.95
CA GLN A 45 15.97 -8.07 4.37
C GLN A 45 16.48 -7.69 5.76
N GLY A 46 16.63 -8.68 6.64
CA GLY A 46 17.03 -8.50 8.04
C GLY A 46 15.96 -7.90 8.96
N LYS A 47 14.78 -7.53 8.45
CA LYS A 47 13.73 -6.86 9.22
C LYS A 47 12.56 -7.80 9.50
N ALA A 48 12.72 -8.66 10.50
CA ALA A 48 11.75 -9.68 10.86
C ALA A 48 10.35 -9.09 11.15
N MET A 49 10.26 -7.96 11.87
CA MET A 49 8.97 -7.33 12.18
C MET A 49 8.27 -6.76 10.95
N ASP A 50 8.99 -6.11 10.03
CA ASP A 50 8.39 -5.61 8.79
C ASP A 50 7.85 -6.77 7.95
N CYS A 51 8.60 -7.88 7.87
CA CYS A 51 8.14 -9.11 7.23
C CYS A 51 6.90 -9.69 7.93
N THR A 52 6.86 -9.69 9.27
CA THR A 52 5.71 -10.17 10.06
C THR A 52 4.45 -9.36 9.74
N ILE A 53 4.57 -8.04 9.68
CA ILE A 53 3.46 -7.15 9.30
C ILE A 53 3.00 -7.44 7.87
N ALA A 54 3.93 -7.62 6.93
CA ALA A 54 3.59 -7.95 5.55
C ALA A 54 2.89 -9.32 5.42
N VAL A 55 3.28 -10.30 6.24
CA VAL A 55 2.62 -11.62 6.31
C VAL A 55 1.20 -11.49 6.87
N ASP A 56 0.99 -10.71 7.94
CA ASP A 56 -0.34 -10.43 8.47
C ASP A 56 -1.24 -9.75 7.44
N MET A 57 -0.73 -8.71 6.77
CA MET A 57 -1.47 -8.03 5.72
C MET A 57 -1.86 -8.99 4.59
N ALA A 58 -0.93 -9.82 4.13
CA ALA A 58 -1.17 -10.82 3.10
C ALA A 58 -2.29 -11.80 3.50
N ASN A 59 -2.26 -12.28 4.74
CA ASN A 59 -3.29 -13.15 5.29
C ASN A 59 -4.69 -12.49 5.25
N ARG A 60 -4.80 -11.26 5.72
CA ARG A 60 -6.07 -10.51 5.72
C ARG A 60 -6.59 -10.22 4.32
N MET A 61 -5.68 -10.05 3.37
CA MET A 61 -6.02 -9.76 1.98
C MET A 61 -6.23 -11.01 1.13
N GLY A 62 -5.90 -12.19 1.63
CA GLY A 62 -5.94 -13.43 0.86
C GLY A 62 -4.94 -13.46 -0.30
N VAL A 63 -3.80 -12.79 -0.16
CA VAL A 63 -2.73 -12.73 -1.17
C VAL A 63 -1.42 -13.32 -0.65
N SER A 64 -0.44 -13.51 -1.53
CA SER A 64 0.88 -13.98 -1.13
C SER A 64 1.64 -12.91 -0.33
N PRO A 65 2.37 -13.28 0.75
CA PRO A 65 3.27 -12.35 1.45
C PRO A 65 4.27 -11.67 0.54
N MET A 66 4.78 -12.37 -0.47
CA MET A 66 5.71 -11.81 -1.44
C MET A 66 5.06 -10.71 -2.28
N MET A 67 3.78 -10.85 -2.65
CA MET A 67 3.04 -9.80 -3.36
C MET A 67 2.98 -8.52 -2.53
N VAL A 68 2.71 -8.63 -1.22
CA VAL A 68 2.72 -7.50 -0.31
C VAL A 68 4.11 -6.88 -0.24
N MET A 69 5.15 -7.66 0.04
CA MET A 69 6.53 -7.17 0.19
C MET A 69 7.06 -6.49 -1.08
N GLN A 70 6.68 -6.96 -2.27
CA GLN A 70 7.09 -6.38 -3.54
C GLN A 70 6.37 -5.07 -3.89
N ASN A 71 5.23 -4.81 -3.28
CA ASN A 71 4.35 -3.70 -3.65
C ASN A 71 4.08 -2.71 -2.50
N LEU A 72 4.46 -3.04 -1.28
CA LEU A 72 4.33 -2.18 -0.11
C LEU A 72 5.71 -1.66 0.30
N TYR A 73 5.87 -0.37 0.35
CA TYR A 73 7.10 0.29 0.78
C TYR A 73 6.81 1.49 1.67
N VAL A 74 7.83 1.96 2.37
CA VAL A 74 7.68 3.09 3.31
C VAL A 74 8.13 4.38 2.64
N VAL A 75 7.20 5.34 2.53
CA VAL A 75 7.46 6.70 2.05
C VAL A 75 7.33 7.66 3.23
N ARG A 76 8.43 8.32 3.60
CA ARG A 76 8.44 9.28 4.72
C ARG A 76 7.81 8.72 6.01
N GLY A 77 8.15 7.48 6.36
CA GLY A 77 7.65 6.81 7.56
C GLY A 77 6.22 6.26 7.48
N LYS A 78 5.55 6.37 6.33
CA LYS A 78 4.21 5.83 6.12
C LYS A 78 4.23 4.68 5.12
N PRO A 79 3.54 3.56 5.38
CA PRO A 79 3.39 2.50 4.40
C PRO A 79 2.59 3.01 3.20
N SER A 80 2.99 2.61 2.01
CA SER A 80 2.39 3.05 0.76
C SER A 80 2.39 1.92 -0.28
N TRP A 81 1.24 1.70 -0.92
CA TRP A 81 1.12 0.77 -2.04
C TRP A 81 1.73 1.37 -3.31
N SER A 82 2.40 0.54 -4.10
CA SER A 82 2.77 0.92 -5.47
C SER A 82 1.51 1.16 -6.33
N GLY A 83 1.60 2.06 -7.30
CA GLY A 83 0.49 2.34 -8.20
C GLY A 83 0.01 1.10 -8.96
N GLN A 84 0.93 0.20 -9.35
CA GLN A 84 0.61 -1.05 -10.02
C GLN A 84 -0.14 -2.05 -9.13
N ALA A 85 0.12 -2.05 -7.80
CA ALA A 85 -0.56 -2.93 -6.87
C ALA A 85 -2.08 -2.68 -6.86
N CYS A 86 -2.51 -1.44 -7.06
CA CYS A 86 -3.93 -1.09 -7.05
C CYS A 86 -4.71 -1.88 -8.10
N THR A 87 -4.18 -2.04 -9.32
CA THR A 87 -4.84 -2.85 -10.37
C THR A 87 -4.95 -4.31 -9.95
N ALA A 88 -3.90 -4.89 -9.37
CA ALA A 88 -3.91 -6.26 -8.87
C ALA A 88 -4.93 -6.44 -7.73
N LEU A 89 -4.98 -5.48 -6.80
CA LEU A 89 -5.94 -5.49 -5.68
C LEU A 89 -7.39 -5.37 -6.16
N ILE A 90 -7.66 -4.54 -7.18
CA ILE A 90 -8.99 -4.45 -7.79
C ILE A 90 -9.38 -5.79 -8.41
N SER A 91 -8.51 -6.39 -9.22
CA SER A 91 -8.75 -7.70 -9.83
C SER A 91 -8.94 -8.81 -8.79
N GLY A 92 -8.13 -8.82 -7.75
CA GLY A 92 -8.17 -9.80 -6.66
C GLY A 92 -9.33 -9.61 -5.69
N SER A 93 -10.02 -8.47 -5.71
CA SER A 93 -11.12 -8.17 -4.78
C SER A 93 -12.36 -9.05 -4.97
N GLY A 94 -12.48 -9.75 -6.10
CA GLY A 94 -13.67 -10.51 -6.48
C GLY A 94 -14.91 -9.67 -6.76
N LYS A 95 -14.79 -8.34 -6.80
CA LYS A 95 -15.92 -7.42 -7.04
C LYS A 95 -16.01 -6.94 -8.47
N PHE A 96 -14.88 -6.93 -9.19
CA PHE A 96 -14.74 -6.36 -10.52
C PHE A 96 -14.05 -7.32 -11.48
N LYS A 97 -14.44 -7.24 -12.75
CA LYS A 97 -13.84 -7.92 -13.89
C LYS A 97 -13.69 -6.94 -15.06
N ASN A 98 -13.06 -7.36 -16.16
CA ASN A 98 -12.94 -6.60 -17.40
C ASN A 98 -12.37 -5.19 -17.18
N LEU A 99 -11.32 -5.08 -16.34
CA LEU A 99 -10.64 -3.83 -16.06
C LEU A 99 -10.02 -3.27 -17.33
N LYS A 100 -10.29 -2.00 -17.63
CA LYS A 100 -9.76 -1.29 -18.78
C LYS A 100 -9.36 0.13 -18.42
N HIS A 101 -8.13 0.51 -18.74
CA HIS A 101 -7.72 1.90 -18.72
C HIS A 101 -8.20 2.60 -19.99
N VAL A 102 -9.02 3.63 -19.82
CA VAL A 102 -9.58 4.43 -20.91
C VAL A 102 -8.88 5.77 -20.94
N TYR A 103 -8.16 6.02 -22.03
CA TYR A 103 -7.45 7.28 -22.23
C TYR A 103 -8.34 8.29 -22.93
N THR A 104 -8.22 9.55 -22.53
CA THR A 104 -9.04 10.68 -22.96
C THR A 104 -8.18 11.86 -23.34
N GLY A 105 -8.77 12.86 -23.98
CA GLY A 105 -8.06 14.07 -24.39
C GLY A 105 -7.02 13.84 -25.48
N GLU A 106 -6.20 14.84 -25.72
CA GLU A 106 -5.16 14.80 -26.73
C GLU A 106 -3.82 14.42 -26.10
N ARG A 107 -3.16 13.40 -26.68
CA ARG A 107 -1.90 12.85 -26.16
C ARG A 107 -0.81 13.94 -26.08
N ASN A 108 -0.06 13.95 -25.00
CA ASN A 108 1.02 14.89 -24.69
C ASN A 108 0.55 16.35 -24.45
N THR A 109 -0.75 16.57 -24.24
CA THR A 109 -1.29 17.86 -23.81
C THR A 109 -1.76 17.79 -22.34
N ASP A 110 -2.15 18.91 -21.79
CA ASP A 110 -2.70 19.00 -20.43
C ASP A 110 -4.06 18.30 -20.29
N THR A 111 -4.79 18.13 -21.40
CA THR A 111 -6.07 17.42 -21.45
C THR A 111 -5.92 15.90 -21.53
N TRP A 112 -4.71 15.40 -21.80
CA TRP A 112 -4.50 13.95 -21.84
C TRP A 112 -4.75 13.36 -20.48
N GLY A 113 -5.70 12.42 -20.43
CA GLY A 113 -6.17 11.81 -19.20
C GLY A 113 -6.34 10.31 -19.30
N CYS A 114 -6.67 9.72 -18.17
CA CYS A 114 -7.02 8.31 -18.06
C CYS A 114 -7.97 8.11 -16.88
N TYR A 115 -8.93 7.23 -17.05
CA TYR A 115 -9.70 6.65 -15.94
C TYR A 115 -9.73 5.14 -16.05
N LEU A 116 -9.93 4.45 -14.91
CA LEU A 116 -10.17 3.02 -14.90
C LEU A 116 -11.66 2.75 -15.05
N GLN A 117 -12.00 1.90 -16.00
CA GLN A 117 -13.33 1.33 -16.18
C GLN A 117 -13.31 -0.13 -15.76
N ALA A 118 -14.31 -0.59 -15.06
CA ALA A 118 -14.47 -1.98 -14.66
C ALA A 118 -15.94 -2.38 -14.66
N GLU A 119 -16.20 -3.67 -14.84
CA GLU A 119 -17.53 -4.25 -14.73
C GLU A 119 -17.71 -4.89 -13.36
N ARG A 120 -18.77 -4.56 -12.64
CA ARG A 120 -19.14 -5.29 -11.41
C ARG A 120 -19.45 -6.74 -11.75
N ILE A 121 -18.90 -7.68 -10.98
CA ILE A 121 -19.21 -9.10 -11.13
C ILE A 121 -20.69 -9.32 -10.80
N GLU A 122 -21.18 -8.70 -9.74
CA GLU A 122 -22.57 -8.71 -9.37
C GLU A 122 -23.33 -7.63 -10.17
N GLY A 123 -24.33 -8.05 -10.92
CA GLY A 123 -25.20 -7.14 -11.69
C GLY A 123 -24.65 -6.65 -13.03
N GLY A 124 -23.37 -6.86 -13.35
CA GLY A 124 -22.78 -6.51 -14.67
C GLY A 124 -22.70 -5.00 -14.96
N GLU A 125 -22.85 -4.14 -13.94
CA GLU A 125 -22.78 -2.69 -14.09
C GLU A 125 -21.37 -2.24 -14.48
N ILE A 126 -21.27 -1.33 -15.45
CA ILE A 126 -20.01 -0.66 -15.80
C ILE A 126 -19.80 0.52 -14.88
N VAL A 127 -18.66 0.52 -14.21
CA VAL A 127 -18.23 1.56 -13.27
C VAL A 127 -17.00 2.26 -13.82
N ASN A 128 -17.04 3.59 -13.86
CA ASN A 128 -15.91 4.42 -14.22
C ASN A 128 -15.32 5.07 -12.97
N GLY A 129 -14.02 5.03 -12.85
CA GLY A 129 -13.28 5.77 -11.83
C GLY A 129 -13.16 7.25 -12.16
N ALA A 130 -12.60 8.03 -11.24
CA ALA A 130 -12.26 9.42 -11.49
C ALA A 130 -11.18 9.52 -12.58
N GLU A 131 -11.33 10.51 -13.44
CA GLU A 131 -10.35 10.83 -14.47
C GLU A 131 -9.13 11.52 -13.84
N VAL A 132 -7.96 11.10 -14.25
CA VAL A 132 -6.68 11.73 -13.92
C VAL A 132 -6.10 12.33 -15.20
N THR A 133 -5.67 13.60 -15.17
CA THR A 133 -5.12 14.29 -16.35
C THR A 133 -3.68 14.74 -16.12
N ILE A 134 -2.97 15.04 -17.19
CA ILE A 134 -1.64 15.69 -17.11
C ILE A 134 -1.74 17.04 -16.41
N LYS A 135 -2.83 17.80 -16.65
CA LYS A 135 -3.08 19.05 -15.93
C LYS A 135 -3.14 18.81 -14.43
N MET A 136 -3.91 17.82 -13.98
CA MET A 136 -3.98 17.43 -12.56
C MET A 136 -2.59 17.09 -12.02
N ALA A 137 -1.79 16.30 -12.76
CA ALA A 137 -0.44 15.94 -12.34
C ALA A 137 0.49 17.15 -12.17
N LYS A 138 0.30 18.21 -12.97
CA LYS A 138 1.05 19.47 -12.85
C LYS A 138 0.58 20.29 -11.65
N ASP A 139 -0.74 20.42 -11.49
CA ASP A 139 -1.36 21.20 -10.42
C ASP A 139 -1.03 20.63 -9.04
N GLU A 140 -1.00 19.30 -8.92
CA GLU A 140 -0.67 18.55 -7.69
C GLU A 140 0.85 18.34 -7.48
N GLY A 141 1.70 18.82 -8.39
CA GLY A 141 3.15 18.75 -8.25
C GLY A 141 3.77 17.36 -8.54
N TRP A 142 3.03 16.41 -9.11
CA TRP A 142 3.56 15.07 -9.45
C TRP A 142 4.38 15.08 -10.73
N TYR A 143 4.08 15.99 -11.63
CA TYR A 143 4.63 16.03 -12.98
C TYR A 143 6.13 16.31 -13.00
N SER A 144 6.66 17.09 -12.06
CA SER A 144 8.07 17.43 -11.97
C SER A 144 8.61 17.17 -10.56
N LYS A 145 9.72 16.43 -10.50
CA LYS A 145 10.45 16.13 -9.27
C LYS A 145 11.95 16.17 -9.56
N LYS A 146 12.65 17.07 -8.94
CA LYS A 146 14.10 17.21 -9.11
C LYS A 146 14.85 16.59 -7.93
N ASP A 147 15.99 15.94 -8.21
CA ASP A 147 16.94 15.50 -7.20
C ASP A 147 17.78 16.68 -6.66
N ARG A 148 18.76 16.37 -5.80
CA ARG A 148 19.65 17.37 -5.20
C ARG A 148 20.51 18.11 -6.24
N ASP A 149 20.78 17.47 -7.37
CA ASP A 149 21.60 17.99 -8.48
C ASP A 149 20.74 18.75 -9.51
N GLY A 150 19.44 18.89 -9.25
CA GLY A 150 18.48 19.59 -10.13
C GLY A 150 18.01 18.78 -11.33
N LYS A 151 18.38 17.50 -11.40
CA LYS A 151 17.97 16.58 -12.47
C LYS A 151 16.53 16.14 -12.28
N GLU A 152 15.75 16.17 -13.35
CA GLU A 152 14.37 15.68 -13.35
C GLU A 152 14.31 14.16 -13.13
N THR A 153 13.52 13.73 -12.16
CA THR A 153 13.37 12.32 -11.79
C THR A 153 11.94 11.79 -11.89
N SER A 154 10.98 12.69 -12.20
CA SER A 154 9.57 12.31 -12.28
C SER A 154 9.29 11.39 -13.47
N LYS A 155 8.68 10.26 -13.21
CA LYS A 155 8.23 9.32 -14.24
C LYS A 155 7.06 9.87 -15.07
N TRP A 156 6.38 10.89 -14.60
CA TRP A 156 5.33 11.58 -15.35
C TRP A 156 5.84 12.23 -16.64
N GLN A 157 7.13 12.58 -16.71
CA GLN A 157 7.71 13.12 -17.93
C GLN A 157 8.25 12.07 -18.89
N THR A 158 8.67 10.92 -18.38
CA THR A 158 9.29 9.86 -19.19
C THR A 158 8.32 8.73 -19.55
N MET A 159 7.32 8.48 -18.70
CA MET A 159 6.32 7.43 -18.88
C MET A 159 4.90 7.91 -18.48
N PRO A 160 4.41 9.04 -19.06
CA PRO A 160 3.15 9.67 -18.63
C PRO A 160 1.94 8.73 -18.78
N GLU A 161 1.88 7.93 -19.83
CA GLU A 161 0.79 7.00 -20.09
C GLU A 161 0.65 5.97 -18.95
N LEU A 162 1.77 5.42 -18.48
CA LEU A 162 1.80 4.47 -17.38
C LEU A 162 1.44 5.14 -16.04
N MET A 163 1.92 6.36 -15.81
CA MET A 163 1.60 7.12 -14.60
C MET A 163 0.11 7.48 -14.52
N LEU A 164 -0.48 7.87 -15.64
CA LEU A 164 -1.93 8.10 -15.74
C LEU A 164 -2.71 6.84 -15.37
N ALA A 165 -2.33 5.67 -15.93
CA ALA A 165 -2.98 4.39 -15.62
C ALA A 165 -2.85 4.00 -14.15
N TYR A 166 -1.68 4.12 -13.55
CA TYR A 166 -1.45 3.80 -12.15
C TYR A 166 -2.26 4.69 -11.21
N ARG A 167 -2.30 5.99 -11.50
CA ARG A 167 -3.06 6.93 -10.67
C ARG A 167 -4.56 6.75 -10.82
N ALA A 168 -5.04 6.47 -12.04
CA ALA A 168 -6.45 6.11 -12.28
C ALA A 168 -6.86 4.84 -11.50
N SER A 169 -6.01 3.82 -11.49
CA SER A 169 -6.25 2.61 -10.67
C SER A 169 -6.26 2.91 -9.17
N ALA A 170 -5.36 3.77 -8.70
CA ALA A 170 -5.32 4.18 -7.30
C ALA A 170 -6.62 4.89 -6.87
N PHE A 171 -7.10 5.83 -7.67
CA PHE A 171 -8.36 6.55 -7.40
C PHE A 171 -9.57 5.61 -7.44
N PHE A 172 -9.62 4.71 -8.42
CA PHE A 172 -10.66 3.69 -8.47
C PHE A 172 -10.67 2.81 -7.22
N ALA A 173 -9.49 2.29 -6.82
CA ALA A 173 -9.35 1.45 -5.64
C ALA A 173 -9.80 2.17 -4.36
N ARG A 174 -9.42 3.43 -4.22
CA ARG A 174 -9.77 4.25 -3.05
C ARG A 174 -11.28 4.41 -2.88
N VAL A 175 -12.03 4.57 -3.97
CA VAL A 175 -13.47 4.78 -3.94
C VAL A 175 -14.24 3.46 -3.84
N HIS A 176 -13.83 2.44 -4.60
CA HIS A 176 -14.65 1.24 -4.82
C HIS A 176 -14.23 0.02 -4.00
N ILE A 177 -12.96 -0.04 -3.57
CA ILE A 177 -12.42 -1.14 -2.75
C ILE A 177 -11.54 -0.64 -1.59
N PRO A 178 -11.99 0.36 -0.81
CA PRO A 178 -11.14 0.96 0.25
C PRO A 178 -10.64 -0.07 1.25
N ASN A 179 -11.42 -1.11 1.54
CA ASN A 179 -11.04 -2.18 2.46
C ASN A 179 -9.82 -2.99 1.96
N ALA A 180 -9.67 -3.16 0.64
CA ALA A 180 -8.53 -3.87 0.06
C ALA A 180 -7.22 -3.08 0.20
N LEU A 181 -7.28 -1.77 0.37
CA LEU A 181 -6.11 -0.92 0.64
C LEU A 181 -5.71 -0.93 2.12
N MET A 182 -6.54 -1.49 3.02
CA MET A 182 -6.29 -1.60 4.48
C MET A 182 -5.90 -0.27 5.14
N GLY A 183 -6.42 0.86 4.65
CA GLY A 183 -6.09 2.19 5.16
C GLY A 183 -4.69 2.69 4.77
N VAL A 184 -3.94 1.90 4.02
CA VAL A 184 -2.60 2.27 3.53
C VAL A 184 -2.73 3.27 2.37
N SER A 185 -1.85 4.27 2.35
CA SER A 185 -1.76 5.24 1.25
C SER A 185 -1.31 4.57 -0.05
N VAL A 186 -1.52 5.24 -1.18
CA VAL A 186 -0.95 4.84 -2.47
C VAL A 186 0.17 5.81 -2.84
N GLU A 187 1.14 5.34 -3.62
CA GLU A 187 2.25 6.16 -4.13
C GLU A 187 1.75 7.50 -4.70
N GLY A 188 2.37 8.58 -4.25
CA GLY A 188 1.99 9.95 -4.59
C GLY A 188 1.02 10.61 -3.60
N GLU A 189 0.16 9.88 -2.88
CA GLU A 189 -0.74 10.47 -1.88
C GLU A 189 0.00 10.96 -0.62
N VAL A 190 1.08 10.29 -0.23
CA VAL A 190 1.88 10.70 0.94
C VAL A 190 2.65 12.00 0.67
N GLU A 191 2.98 12.27 -0.59
CA GLU A 191 3.64 13.51 -1.00
C GLU A 191 2.67 14.68 -0.98
N ASP A 192 1.40 14.48 -1.31
CA ASP A 192 0.34 15.50 -1.36
C ASP A 192 0.03 16.07 0.05
N VAL A 193 0.02 15.21 1.08
CA VAL A 193 -0.31 15.62 2.46
C VAL A 193 0.87 16.30 3.18
N THR A 194 2.11 16.07 2.73
CA THR A 194 3.33 16.55 3.41
C THR A 194 3.98 17.77 2.76
N GLY A 195 3.37 18.35 1.75
CA GLY A 195 3.82 19.60 1.09
C GLY A 195 3.78 20.85 1.96
N LYS A 196 3.32 20.77 3.22
CA LYS A 196 3.47 21.81 4.24
C LYS A 196 4.52 21.37 5.26
N LYS A 197 5.56 22.18 5.39
CA LYS A 197 6.66 22.17 6.38
C LYS A 197 6.44 21.21 7.53
N GLU A 198 7.45 20.34 7.77
CA GLU A 198 7.58 19.60 9.03
C GLU A 198 7.24 20.52 10.20
N LYS A 199 6.07 20.33 10.78
CA LYS A 199 5.89 20.75 12.17
C LYS A 199 6.78 19.80 12.96
N THR A 200 7.82 20.33 13.58
CA THR A 200 8.56 19.67 14.63
C THR A 200 7.59 18.86 15.47
N VAL A 201 7.76 17.55 15.43
CA VAL A 201 7.03 16.64 16.31
C VAL A 201 7.34 17.13 17.72
N ALA A 202 6.32 17.53 18.48
CA ALA A 202 6.49 17.84 19.88
C ALA A 202 7.16 16.62 20.55
N PRO A 203 8.17 16.79 21.42
CA PRO A 203 8.83 15.69 22.07
C PRO A 203 7.77 14.80 22.74
N ASN A 204 7.92 13.50 22.57
CA ASN A 204 7.03 12.51 23.14
C ASN A 204 6.96 12.72 24.67
N PRO A 205 5.81 13.05 25.26
CA PRO A 205 5.74 13.32 26.70
C PRO A 205 6.06 12.10 27.56
N PHE A 206 6.24 10.91 26.95
CA PHE A 206 6.64 9.67 27.60
C PHE A 206 8.15 9.36 27.47
N GLU A 207 8.93 10.19 26.79
CA GLU A 207 10.40 10.07 26.73
C GLU A 207 11.12 10.86 27.83
N ALA A 208 10.38 11.62 28.63
CA ALA A 208 10.95 12.34 29.76
C ALA A 208 10.85 11.47 31.02
N GLN A 209 12.03 11.11 31.56
CA GLN A 209 12.27 10.55 32.90
C GLN A 209 12.33 9.02 33.02
N GLY A 210 13.35 8.42 32.42
CA GLY A 210 13.99 7.28 33.03
C GLY A 210 15.14 7.79 33.92
N GLU A 211 14.89 8.12 35.18
CA GLU A 211 15.94 8.18 36.18
C GLU A 211 16.49 6.75 36.33
N VAL A 212 17.74 6.57 35.92
CA VAL A 212 18.49 5.35 36.24
C VAL A 212 18.74 5.40 37.76
N ILE A 213 17.98 4.59 38.49
CA ILE A 213 18.28 4.30 39.88
C ILE A 213 19.50 3.36 39.85
N ASP A 214 20.68 3.91 40.04
CA ASP A 214 21.89 3.14 40.33
C ASP A 214 21.69 2.42 41.65
N HIS A 215 21.52 1.12 41.58
CA HIS A 215 21.48 0.26 42.77
C HIS A 215 22.92 -0.15 43.05
N ASP A 216 23.52 0.42 44.11
CA ASP A 216 24.80 -0.01 44.62
C ASP A 216 24.68 -1.42 45.19
N PRO A 217 25.43 -2.43 44.68
CA PRO A 217 25.30 -3.80 45.13
C PRO A 217 25.96 -4.09 46.49
N ASN A 218 26.36 -3.07 47.27
CA ASN A 218 27.09 -3.20 48.56
C ASN A 218 26.44 -2.48 49.77
N GLU A 219 25.12 -2.23 49.77
CA GLU A 219 24.38 -1.91 51.00
C GLU A 219 23.32 -2.97 51.32
#